data_20579581c31fc2f71e0967270d662183
#
_entry.id   20579581c31fc2f71e0967270d662183
#
_cell.length_a   1.000
_cell.length_b   1.000
_cell.length_c   1.000
_cell.angle_alpha   90.00
_cell.angle_beta   90.00
_cell.angle_gamma   90.00
#
_symmetry.space_group_name_H-M   'P 1'
#
loop_
_entity.id
_entity.type
_entity.pdbx_description
1 polymer ?
#
loop_
_entity_poly.entity_id
_entity_poly.type
_entity_poly.pdbx_seq_one_letter_code
_entity_poly.pdbx_strand_id
1 'polypeptide(L)'
;MEIEQWTLTFRYQMLDRLRTDCNYYLGYGRRCSRYLWAGDVAEQIAYMRAIWDSFSQDQKPEWLSMLQIDDYEARMMGMDQTTEQRGNEHDLQTGR
;
A
#
# COMPACT_ATOMS: atom_id res chain seq x y z
N MET A 1 -2.00 -13.87 11.61
CA MET A 1 -2.65 -12.57 11.86
C MET A 1 -4.00 -12.83 12.50
N GLU A 2 -4.41 -12.00 13.43
CA GLU A 2 -5.65 -12.22 14.18
C GLU A 2 -6.75 -11.28 13.71
N ILE A 3 -6.77 -11.00 12.43
CA ILE A 3 -7.66 -10.01 11.86
C ILE A 3 -9.12 -10.37 12.06
N GLU A 4 -9.45 -11.66 12.00
CA GLU A 4 -10.85 -12.09 12.17
C GLU A 4 -11.40 -11.74 13.56
N GLN A 5 -10.52 -11.52 14.53
CA GLN A 5 -10.93 -11.18 15.88
C GLN A 5 -11.16 -9.69 16.06
N TRP A 6 -10.75 -8.89 15.10
CA TRP A 6 -10.96 -7.45 15.15
C TRP A 6 -12.39 -7.12 14.77
N THR A 7 -12.94 -6.10 15.41
CA THR A 7 -14.28 -5.63 15.05
C THR A 7 -14.26 -5.09 13.62
N LEU A 8 -15.43 -5.02 13.00
CA LEU A 8 -15.54 -4.46 11.65
C LEU A 8 -15.01 -3.03 11.61
N THR A 9 -15.42 -2.22 12.59
CA THR A 9 -14.97 -0.83 12.66
C THR A 9 -13.45 -0.74 12.77
N PHE A 10 -12.86 -1.58 13.60
CA PHE A 10 -11.40 -1.56 13.78
C PHE A 10 -10.69 -1.96 12.48
N ARG A 11 -11.25 -2.92 11.75
CA ARG A 11 -10.66 -3.33 10.47
C ARG A 11 -10.65 -2.16 9.47
N TYR A 12 -11.74 -1.41 9.40
CA TYR A 12 -11.78 -0.24 8.52
C TYR A 12 -10.75 0.81 8.95
N GLN A 13 -10.66 1.05 10.24
CA GLN A 13 -9.72 2.03 10.77
C GLN A 13 -8.28 1.62 10.48
N MET A 14 -7.96 0.34 10.69
CA MET A 14 -6.61 -0.15 10.44
C MET A 14 -6.25 -0.11 8.95
N LEU A 15 -7.19 -0.49 8.10
CA LEU A 15 -6.93 -0.46 6.66
C LEU A 15 -6.65 0.96 6.20
N ASP A 16 -7.42 1.93 6.69
CA ASP A 16 -7.18 3.33 6.37
C ASP A 16 -5.83 3.80 6.92
N ARG A 17 -5.49 3.38 8.13
CA ARG A 17 -4.19 3.71 8.73
C ARG A 17 -3.05 3.17 7.88
N LEU A 18 -3.16 1.91 7.46
CA LEU A 18 -2.11 1.29 6.66
C LEU A 18 -1.97 1.96 5.30
N ARG A 19 -3.11 2.33 4.69
CA ARG A 19 -3.11 3.04 3.43
C ARG A 19 -2.44 4.42 3.57
N THR A 20 -2.78 5.12 4.63
CA THR A 20 -2.19 6.43 4.90
C THR A 20 -0.68 6.33 5.09
N ASP A 21 -0.23 5.29 5.80
CA ASP A 21 1.19 5.05 5.99
C ASP A 21 1.89 4.83 4.64
N CYS A 22 1.25 4.09 3.73
CA CYS A 22 1.82 3.85 2.40
C CYS A 22 2.00 5.15 1.64
N ASN A 23 0.98 6.02 1.69
CA ASN A 23 1.06 7.31 1.03
C ASN A 23 2.19 8.15 1.61
N TYR A 24 2.34 8.14 2.92
CA TYR A 24 3.42 8.88 3.57
C TYR A 24 4.78 8.32 3.16
N TYR A 25 4.91 6.99 3.17
CA TYR A 25 6.13 6.31 2.76
C TYR A 25 6.57 6.73 1.35
N LEU A 26 5.60 6.82 0.42
CA LEU A 26 5.89 7.18 -0.96
C LEU A 26 6.13 8.67 -1.14
N GLY A 27 5.71 9.49 -0.18
CA GLY A 27 5.86 10.92 -0.26
C GLY A 27 6.86 11.46 0.74
N TYR A 28 6.36 12.01 1.82
CA TYR A 28 7.21 12.71 2.79
C TYR A 28 8.11 11.77 3.58
N GLY A 29 7.75 10.51 3.70
CA GLY A 29 8.54 9.52 4.44
C GLY A 29 9.78 9.05 3.71
N ARG A 30 9.94 9.42 2.44
CA ARG A 30 11.12 9.14 1.64
C ARG A 30 11.49 7.66 1.64
N ARG A 31 10.47 6.81 1.59
CA ARG A 31 10.62 5.36 1.54
C ARG A 31 11.32 4.78 2.76
N CYS A 32 11.15 5.43 3.91
CA CYS A 32 11.72 4.90 5.16
C CYS A 32 10.71 4.00 5.84
N SER A 33 11.03 2.72 5.97
CA SER A 33 10.09 1.71 6.47
C SER A 33 9.68 1.94 7.92
N ARG A 34 10.44 2.72 8.68
CA ARG A 34 10.05 2.99 10.06
C ARG A 34 8.76 3.78 10.17
N TYR A 35 8.32 4.41 9.07
CA TYR A 35 7.06 5.14 9.05
C TYR A 35 5.87 4.25 8.73
N LEU A 36 6.12 2.96 8.48
CA LEU A 36 5.05 1.99 8.25
C LEU A 36 4.68 1.34 9.58
N TRP A 37 3.38 1.18 9.82
CA TRP A 37 2.90 0.54 11.03
C TRP A 37 3.55 -0.84 11.23
N ALA A 38 3.66 -1.61 10.14
CA ALA A 38 4.25 -2.95 10.20
C ALA A 38 5.79 -2.93 10.21
N GLY A 39 6.41 -1.78 9.89
CA GLY A 39 7.86 -1.66 9.89
C GLY A 39 8.55 -2.25 8.67
N ASP A 40 7.80 -2.78 7.73
CA ASP A 40 8.34 -3.45 6.55
C ASP A 40 7.28 -3.41 5.44
N VAL A 41 7.72 -3.19 4.20
CA VAL A 41 6.79 -3.06 3.07
C VAL A 41 5.99 -4.36 2.86
N ALA A 42 6.68 -5.50 2.83
CA ALA A 42 6.01 -6.77 2.57
C ALA A 42 4.96 -7.06 3.63
N GLU A 43 5.28 -6.83 4.91
CA GLU A 43 4.34 -7.03 6.00
C GLU A 43 3.18 -6.06 5.91
N GLN A 44 3.46 -4.80 5.59
CA GLN A 44 2.41 -3.78 5.48
C GLN A 44 1.39 -4.18 4.42
N ILE A 45 1.87 -4.59 3.25
CA ILE A 45 0.98 -5.00 2.16
C ILE A 45 0.23 -6.28 2.52
N ALA A 46 0.90 -7.22 3.18
CA ALA A 46 0.25 -8.46 3.60
C ALA A 46 -0.92 -8.18 4.56
N TYR A 47 -0.74 -7.27 5.50
CA TYR A 47 -1.82 -6.87 6.40
C TYR A 47 -2.97 -6.22 5.64
N MET A 48 -2.65 -5.33 4.69
CA MET A 48 -3.70 -4.67 3.91
C MET A 48 -4.53 -5.68 3.13
N ARG A 49 -3.87 -6.66 2.49
CA ARG A 49 -4.58 -7.69 1.75
C ARG A 49 -5.43 -8.56 2.67
N ALA A 50 -4.89 -8.95 3.83
CA ALA A 50 -5.61 -9.80 4.77
C ALA A 50 -6.84 -9.08 5.32
N ILE A 51 -6.71 -7.81 5.67
CA ILE A 51 -7.85 -7.04 6.16
C ILE A 51 -8.91 -6.91 5.07
N TRP A 52 -8.49 -6.58 3.85
CA TRP A 52 -9.41 -6.40 2.73
C TRP A 52 -10.16 -7.71 2.44
N ASP A 53 -9.44 -8.83 2.42
CA ASP A 53 -10.04 -10.13 2.16
C ASP A 53 -10.97 -10.57 3.28
N SER A 54 -10.79 -10.05 4.50
CA SER A 54 -11.63 -10.44 5.63
C SER A 54 -13.04 -9.87 5.55
N PHE A 55 -13.25 -8.84 4.72
CA PHE A 55 -14.58 -8.25 4.53
C PHE A 55 -15.42 -9.13 3.61
N SER A 56 -16.72 -9.24 3.93
CA SER A 56 -17.64 -9.87 3.00
C SER A 56 -17.78 -8.97 1.77
N GLN A 57 -18.39 -9.51 0.72
CA GLN A 57 -18.47 -8.78 -0.56
C GLN A 57 -19.14 -7.43 -0.41
N ASP A 58 -20.21 -7.35 0.43
CA ASP A 58 -20.94 -6.11 0.63
C ASP A 58 -20.29 -5.19 1.65
N GLN A 59 -19.24 -5.64 2.33
CA GLN A 59 -18.52 -4.85 3.32
C GLN A 59 -17.22 -4.26 2.77
N LYS A 60 -16.78 -4.68 1.59
CA LYS A 60 -15.52 -4.21 1.04
C LYS A 60 -15.61 -2.70 0.80
N PRO A 61 -14.57 -1.96 1.22
CA PRO A 61 -14.61 -0.50 1.11
C PRO A 61 -14.56 -0.05 -0.34
N GLU A 62 -15.27 1.03 -0.63
CA GLU A 62 -15.24 1.62 -1.97
C GLU A 62 -14.00 2.48 -2.18
N TRP A 63 -13.37 2.92 -1.09
CA TRP A 63 -12.24 3.84 -1.16
C TRP A 63 -10.91 3.13 -1.33
N LEU A 64 -10.89 1.79 -1.39
CA LEU A 64 -9.67 1.02 -1.62
C LEU A 64 -10.03 -0.31 -2.26
N SER A 65 -9.39 -0.62 -3.36
CA SER A 65 -9.59 -1.89 -4.06
C SER A 65 -8.31 -2.73 -3.97
N MET A 66 -8.44 -4.01 -4.29
CA MET A 66 -7.26 -4.88 -4.32
C MET A 66 -6.27 -4.40 -5.39
N LEU A 67 -6.76 -3.87 -6.51
CA LEU A 67 -5.86 -3.32 -7.53
C LEU A 67 -5.05 -2.15 -7.00
N GLN A 68 -5.66 -1.33 -6.16
CA GLN A 68 -4.92 -0.23 -5.55
C GLN A 68 -3.88 -0.73 -4.56
N ILE A 69 -4.18 -1.81 -3.83
CA ILE A 69 -3.20 -2.40 -2.93
C ILE A 69 -2.03 -2.96 -3.75
N ASP A 70 -2.32 -3.62 -4.87
CA ASP A 70 -1.28 -4.10 -5.77
C ASP A 70 -0.42 -2.96 -6.29
N ASP A 71 -1.04 -1.83 -6.60
CA ASP A 71 -0.31 -0.66 -7.06
C ASP A 71 0.61 -0.11 -5.98
N TYR A 72 0.13 -0.04 -4.73
CA TYR A 72 0.98 0.37 -3.62
C TYR A 72 2.19 -0.55 -3.50
N GLU A 73 1.96 -1.85 -3.59
CA GLU A 73 3.05 -2.81 -3.50
C GLU A 73 4.10 -2.54 -4.57
N ALA A 74 3.66 -2.41 -5.81
CA ALA A 74 4.58 -2.19 -6.92
C ALA A 74 5.40 -0.92 -6.72
N ARG A 75 4.73 0.15 -6.33
CA ARG A 75 5.40 1.44 -6.15
C ARG A 75 6.34 1.43 -4.95
N MET A 76 5.93 0.80 -3.86
CA MET A 76 6.75 0.76 -2.65
C MET A 76 7.94 -0.16 -2.80
N MET A 77 7.81 -1.20 -3.61
CA MET A 77 8.91 -2.12 -3.92
C MET A 77 9.80 -1.60 -5.05
N GLY A 78 9.42 -0.49 -5.67
CA GLY A 78 10.21 0.08 -6.75
C GLY A 78 10.01 -0.58 -8.09
N MET A 79 9.01 -1.43 -8.22
CA MET A 79 8.79 -2.16 -9.47
C MET A 79 8.23 -1.26 -10.57
N ASP A 80 7.64 -0.15 -10.19
CA ASP A 80 7.10 0.81 -11.14
C ASP A 80 8.18 1.63 -11.83
N GLN A 81 9.43 1.47 -11.44
CA GLN A 81 10.53 2.26 -11.99
C GLN A 81 11.14 1.65 -13.22
N THR A 82 10.65 0.59 -13.66
CA THR A 82 11.20 -0.04 -14.85
C THR A 82 10.86 0.79 -16.05
N THR A 83 10.95 1.85 -16.06
CA THR A 83 10.53 2.60 -17.15
C THR A 83 11.22 3.91 -17.37
N GLU A 84 11.22 3.79 -16.51
CA GLU A 84 11.67 4.68 -16.71
C GLU A 84 12.36 5.17 -16.66
N GLN A 85 12.23 5.12 -16.32
CA GLN A 85 12.96 5.73 -16.41
C GLN A 85 13.43 6.09 -16.58
N ARG A 86 13.21 5.91 -16.50
CA ARG A 86 13.73 6.41 -16.92
C ARG A 86 14.22 6.95 -16.97
N GLY A 87 13.83 6.59 -17.00
CA GLY A 87 14.26 7.22 -17.27
C GLY A 87 14.56 7.63 -17.33
N ASN A 88 14.28 7.43 -17.71
CA ASN A 88 14.66 7.81 -18.10
C ASN A 88 14.77 8.17 -18.47
N GLU A 89 14.56 8.00 -18.33
CA GLU A 89 14.61 8.35 -18.84
C GLU A 89 14.56 8.90 -19.10
N HIS A 90 14.19 8.65 -19.31
CA HIS A 90 13.97 9.14 -19.84
C HIS A 90 14.10 9.75 -19.89
N ASP A 91 13.86 9.51 -19.54
CA ASP A 91 13.83 9.96 -19.89
C ASP A 91 13.91 10.47 -19.99
N LEU A 92 13.77 10.24 -19.61
CA LEU A 92 13.70 10.67 -19.98
C LEU A 92 13.72 11.15 -20.03
N GLN A 93 13.37 11.04 -19.97
CA GLN A 93 13.21 11.35 -20.23
C GLN A 93 13.24 11.85 -20.01
N THR A 94 13.00 11.43 -19.71
CA THR A 94 12.90 11.83 -19.74
C THR A 94 12.98 12.33 -19.57
N GLY A 95 12.84 11.95 -19.15
CA GLY A 95 12.79 12.37 -19.21
C GLY A 95 12.85 12.89 -19.01
N ARG A 96 12.62 12.81 -18.78
CA ARG A 96 12.57 13.08 -19.02
C ARG A 96 12.62 13.56 -19.11
#